data_772d8fe91eeba4d484d1cd68d50a190e
#
_entry.id   772d8fe91eeba4d484d1cd68d50a190e
#
_cell.length_a   1.000
_cell.length_b   1.000
_cell.length_c   1.000
_cell.angle_alpha   90.00
_cell.angle_beta   90.00
_cell.angle_gamma   90.00
#
_symmetry.space_group_name_H-M   'P 1'
#
loop_
_entity.id
_entity.type
_entity.pdbx_description
1 polymer ?
#
loop_
_entity_poly.entity_id
_entity_poly.type
_entity_poly.pdbx_seq_one_letter_code
_entity_poly.pdbx_strand_id
1 'polypeptide(L)'
;LSKGFFSPAASSLNPFLVPKEIFANAATWNSSFWQVGAILGPGMAGFIYALMGLKGALIFVIGLLLVVMGCITFIAKKPIPPKKSQAESLWESLREGISFVFKTKTILYAISLDLFSVLFGGVVAILPIFAEDILKVGAEGLGILRAAPSVGAVATMAFMLYFPPLKHAWRNLILAILGFGIATLTFGLSTNFMLSVIALFFTGAFDSVSVVIRQTILRFYTPDEMRGRVSSVNGIFVSSSNELGAFESGLAAKL
;
A
#
# COMPACT_ATOMS: atom_id res chain seq x y z
N LEU A 1 -3.70 -16.57 1.94
CA LEU A 1 -5.03 -17.16 2.21
C LEU A 1 -5.75 -16.46 3.37
N SER A 2 -5.15 -16.28 4.56
CA SER A 2 -5.79 -15.64 5.72
C SER A 2 -6.30 -14.21 5.44
N LYS A 3 -5.54 -13.41 4.69
CA LYS A 3 -5.90 -12.04 4.31
C LYS A 3 -7.17 -11.97 3.43
N GLY A 4 -7.37 -12.98 2.57
CA GLY A 4 -8.55 -13.08 1.71
C GLY A 4 -9.87 -13.33 2.48
N PHE A 5 -9.81 -13.95 3.66
CA PHE A 5 -10.98 -14.16 4.51
C PHE A 5 -11.18 -13.03 5.53
N PHE A 6 -10.09 -12.53 6.10
CA PHE A 6 -10.15 -11.50 7.13
C PHE A 6 -10.65 -10.15 6.59
N SER A 7 -10.16 -9.73 5.42
CA SER A 7 -10.47 -8.41 4.88
C SER A 7 -11.97 -8.23 4.55
N PRO A 8 -12.65 -9.17 3.85
CA PRO A 8 -14.10 -9.09 3.63
C PRO A 8 -14.90 -9.16 4.93
N ALA A 9 -14.49 -9.99 5.89
CA ALA A 9 -15.17 -10.10 7.19
C ALA A 9 -15.08 -8.78 7.98
N ALA A 10 -13.90 -8.18 8.07
CA ALA A 10 -13.69 -6.91 8.75
C ALA A 10 -14.47 -5.77 8.08
N SER A 11 -14.45 -5.69 6.74
CA SER A 11 -15.18 -4.66 6.01
C SER A 11 -16.71 -4.78 6.13
N SER A 12 -17.23 -6.00 6.23
CA SER A 12 -18.67 -6.23 6.44
C SER A 12 -19.13 -5.88 7.86
N LEU A 13 -18.23 -5.95 8.84
CA LEU A 13 -18.53 -5.64 10.24
C LEU A 13 -18.53 -4.13 10.52
N ASN A 14 -17.67 -3.36 9.85
CA ASN A 14 -17.49 -1.93 10.06
C ASN A 14 -18.81 -1.11 10.12
N PRO A 15 -19.79 -1.30 9.20
CA PRO A 15 -21.05 -0.55 9.23
C PRO A 15 -21.92 -0.79 10.48
N PHE A 16 -21.70 -1.90 11.20
CA PHE A 16 -22.46 -2.26 12.40
C PHE A 16 -21.80 -1.82 13.69
N LEU A 17 -20.54 -1.39 13.64
CA LEU A 17 -19.78 -0.96 14.80
C LEU A 17 -19.99 0.51 15.13
N VAL A 18 -20.41 1.30 14.15
CA VAL A 18 -20.47 2.77 14.24
C VAL A 18 -21.86 3.27 13.90
N PRO A 19 -22.42 4.25 14.65
CA PRO A 19 -23.65 4.92 14.30
C PRO A 19 -23.58 5.55 12.90
N LYS A 20 -24.72 5.58 12.19
CA LYS A 20 -24.79 6.07 10.80
C LYS A 20 -24.32 7.52 10.65
N GLU A 21 -24.56 8.34 11.66
CA GLU A 21 -24.25 9.77 11.69
C GLU A 21 -22.74 10.06 11.61
N ILE A 22 -21.92 9.17 12.18
CA ILE A 22 -20.45 9.33 12.19
C ILE A 22 -19.74 8.32 11.28
N PHE A 23 -20.49 7.56 10.48
CA PHE A 23 -19.93 6.51 9.60
C PHE A 23 -18.87 7.05 8.63
N ALA A 24 -19.10 8.23 8.03
CA ALA A 24 -18.13 8.84 7.10
C ALA A 24 -16.80 9.18 7.81
N ASN A 25 -16.89 9.68 9.04
CA ASN A 25 -15.70 9.97 9.86
C ASN A 25 -14.96 8.68 10.24
N ALA A 26 -15.67 7.65 10.69
CA ALA A 26 -15.09 6.35 11.02
C ALA A 26 -14.42 5.68 9.81
N ALA A 27 -15.04 5.78 8.62
CA ALA A 27 -14.44 5.27 7.38
C ALA A 27 -13.15 6.01 7.02
N THR A 28 -13.10 7.32 7.25
CA THR A 28 -11.88 8.14 7.05
C THR A 28 -10.78 7.71 8.01
N TRP A 29 -11.08 7.56 9.29
CA TRP A 29 -10.13 7.08 10.29
C TRP A 29 -9.61 5.68 9.96
N ASN A 30 -10.50 4.74 9.61
CA ASN A 30 -10.12 3.39 9.22
C ASN A 30 -9.17 3.39 8.01
N SER A 31 -9.48 4.18 6.99
CA SER A 31 -8.60 4.34 5.82
C SER A 31 -7.25 4.94 6.19
N SER A 32 -7.22 5.92 7.10
CA SER A 32 -5.99 6.57 7.56
C SER A 32 -5.11 5.61 8.35
N PHE A 33 -5.68 4.85 9.30
CA PHE A 33 -4.93 3.83 10.04
C PHE A 33 -4.39 2.73 9.13
N TRP A 34 -5.17 2.30 8.14
CA TRP A 34 -4.71 1.31 7.17
C TRP A 34 -3.51 1.85 6.36
N GLN A 35 -3.57 3.10 5.95
CA GLN A 35 -2.52 3.75 5.17
C GLN A 35 -1.24 3.96 6.00
N VAL A 36 -1.39 4.41 7.24
CA VAL A 36 -0.27 4.52 8.20
C VAL A 36 0.38 3.16 8.43
N GLY A 37 -0.42 2.11 8.64
CA GLY A 37 0.08 0.75 8.81
C GLY A 37 0.80 0.21 7.58
N ALA A 38 0.29 0.49 6.38
CA ALA A 38 0.91 0.06 5.13
C ALA A 38 2.27 0.75 4.88
N ILE A 39 2.41 2.00 5.30
CA ILE A 39 3.64 2.78 5.15
C ILE A 39 4.66 2.44 6.26
N LEU A 40 4.22 2.44 7.53
CA LEU A 40 5.12 2.20 8.66
C LEU A 40 5.47 0.73 8.86
N GLY A 41 4.57 -0.18 8.47
CA GLY A 41 4.72 -1.62 8.72
C GLY A 41 6.04 -2.20 8.20
N PRO A 42 6.37 -2.05 6.92
CA PRO A 42 7.64 -2.55 6.37
C PRO A 42 8.87 -1.95 7.04
N GLY A 43 8.85 -0.65 7.36
CA GLY A 43 9.94 0.02 8.06
C GLY A 43 10.14 -0.50 9.48
N MET A 44 9.04 -0.60 10.25
CA MET A 44 9.07 -1.17 11.59
C MET A 44 9.53 -2.63 11.57
N ALA A 45 9.06 -3.43 10.62
CA ALA A 45 9.48 -4.81 10.48
C ALA A 45 10.99 -4.92 10.21
N GLY A 46 11.54 -4.10 9.31
CA GLY A 46 12.97 -4.05 9.03
C GLY A 46 13.79 -3.64 10.26
N PHE A 47 13.34 -2.62 10.98
CA PHE A 47 14.00 -2.13 12.20
C PHE A 47 13.98 -3.17 13.34
N ILE A 48 12.82 -3.80 13.58
CA ILE A 48 12.69 -4.86 14.60
C ILE A 48 13.56 -6.06 14.23
N TYR A 49 13.59 -6.42 12.96
CA TYR A 49 14.44 -7.50 12.47
C TYR A 49 15.93 -7.20 12.68
N ALA A 50 16.37 -5.98 12.40
CA ALA A 50 17.75 -5.56 12.62
C ALA A 50 18.16 -5.61 14.11
N LEU A 51 17.26 -5.20 15.03
CA LEU A 51 17.54 -5.17 16.47
C LEU A 51 17.43 -6.53 17.15
N MET A 52 16.44 -7.33 16.80
CA MET A 52 16.04 -8.53 17.53
C MET A 52 16.20 -9.83 16.73
N GLY A 53 16.61 -9.73 15.47
CA GLY A 53 16.70 -10.85 14.54
C GLY A 53 15.34 -11.47 14.22
N LEU A 54 15.36 -12.58 13.48
CA LEU A 54 14.13 -13.25 13.01
C LEU A 54 13.23 -13.73 14.17
N LYS A 55 13.84 -14.33 15.22
CA LYS A 55 13.07 -14.85 16.36
C LYS A 55 12.35 -13.74 17.11
N GLY A 56 13.04 -12.63 17.39
CA GLY A 56 12.47 -11.48 18.07
C GLY A 56 11.34 -10.81 17.24
N ALA A 57 11.54 -10.66 15.94
CA ALA A 57 10.53 -10.13 15.03
C ALA A 57 9.27 -11.02 15.01
N LEU A 58 9.41 -12.35 14.97
CA LEU A 58 8.28 -13.27 15.03
C LEU A 58 7.52 -13.19 16.37
N ILE A 59 8.22 -13.14 17.49
CA ILE A 59 7.61 -12.98 18.83
C ILE A 59 6.83 -11.67 18.89
N PHE A 60 7.40 -10.57 18.37
CA PHE A 60 6.71 -9.29 18.32
C PHE A 60 5.42 -9.34 17.50
N VAL A 61 5.45 -9.96 16.31
CA VAL A 61 4.26 -10.13 15.46
C VAL A 61 3.21 -10.99 16.16
N ILE A 62 3.60 -12.09 16.81
CA ILE A 62 2.68 -12.93 17.58
C ILE A 62 2.04 -12.12 18.73
N GLY A 63 2.82 -11.32 19.45
CA GLY A 63 2.32 -10.43 20.50
C GLY A 63 1.27 -9.45 19.98
N LEU A 64 1.52 -8.79 18.84
CA LEU A 64 0.55 -7.91 18.20
C LEU A 64 -0.74 -8.66 17.78
N LEU A 65 -0.62 -9.86 17.23
CA LEU A 65 -1.78 -10.67 16.87
C LEU A 65 -2.62 -11.07 18.09
N LEU A 66 -1.98 -11.38 19.21
CA LEU A 66 -2.69 -11.67 20.47
C LEU A 66 -3.43 -10.43 21.00
N VAL A 67 -2.82 -9.25 20.90
CA VAL A 67 -3.48 -7.98 21.26
C VAL A 67 -4.71 -7.75 20.38
N VAL A 68 -4.58 -7.92 19.05
CA VAL A 68 -5.72 -7.79 18.11
C VAL A 68 -6.80 -8.80 18.45
N MET A 69 -6.45 -10.06 18.73
CA MET A 69 -7.40 -11.10 19.14
C MET A 69 -8.13 -10.72 20.44
N GLY A 70 -7.39 -10.19 21.41
CA GLY A 70 -7.98 -9.64 22.64
C GLY A 70 -8.95 -8.50 22.36
N CYS A 71 -8.59 -7.53 21.53
CA CYS A 71 -9.49 -6.43 21.17
C CYS A 71 -10.78 -6.92 20.47
N ILE A 72 -10.70 -7.95 19.63
CA ILE A 72 -11.88 -8.52 18.96
C ILE A 72 -12.85 -9.14 19.98
N THR A 73 -12.38 -9.72 21.08
CA THR A 73 -13.26 -10.32 22.11
C THR A 73 -14.12 -9.29 22.83
N PHE A 74 -13.69 -8.00 22.87
CA PHE A 74 -14.47 -6.91 23.45
C PHE A 74 -15.58 -6.39 22.53
N ILE A 75 -15.61 -6.81 21.25
CA ILE A 75 -16.65 -6.42 20.31
C ILE A 75 -17.94 -7.19 20.66
N ALA A 76 -18.99 -6.46 21.06
CA ALA A 76 -20.29 -7.05 21.33
C ALA A 76 -20.85 -7.75 20.09
N LYS A 77 -21.47 -8.94 20.26
CA LYS A 77 -22.14 -9.65 19.18
C LYS A 77 -23.17 -8.74 18.51
N LYS A 78 -23.03 -8.54 17.22
CA LYS A 78 -23.97 -7.74 16.41
C LYS A 78 -24.98 -8.66 15.73
N PRO A 79 -26.25 -8.21 15.53
CA PRO A 79 -27.22 -8.99 14.81
C PRO A 79 -26.74 -9.23 13.37
N ILE A 80 -26.92 -10.46 12.89
CA ILE A 80 -26.63 -10.82 11.50
C ILE A 80 -27.60 -10.03 10.63
N PRO A 81 -27.14 -9.22 9.67
CA PRO A 81 -28.04 -8.49 8.79
C PRO A 81 -28.93 -9.47 8.03
N PRO A 82 -30.24 -9.15 7.86
CA PRO A 82 -31.10 -9.96 7.05
C PRO A 82 -30.47 -10.10 5.65
N LYS A 83 -30.39 -11.34 5.16
CA LYS A 83 -29.90 -11.63 3.80
C LYS A 83 -30.74 -10.79 2.84
N LYS A 84 -30.17 -9.72 2.26
CA LYS A 84 -30.83 -9.02 1.15
C LYS A 84 -31.08 -10.06 0.06
N SER A 85 -32.33 -10.24 -0.30
CA SER A 85 -32.81 -11.27 -1.24
C SER A 85 -32.35 -11.09 -2.70
N GLN A 86 -31.56 -10.09 -2.98
CA GLN A 86 -30.81 -9.93 -4.23
C GLN A 86 -29.32 -9.96 -3.90
N ALA A 87 -28.76 -11.16 -3.80
CA ALA A 87 -27.33 -11.35 -3.91
C ALA A 87 -26.96 -11.00 -5.36
N GLU A 88 -26.65 -9.72 -5.61
CA GLU A 88 -25.89 -9.38 -6.81
C GLU A 88 -24.71 -10.33 -6.83
N SER A 89 -24.54 -11.05 -7.94
CA SER A 89 -23.43 -11.97 -8.11
C SER A 89 -22.14 -11.19 -7.87
N LEU A 90 -21.22 -11.71 -7.07
CA LEU A 90 -19.89 -11.09 -6.88
C LEU A 90 -19.24 -10.79 -8.23
N TRP A 91 -19.55 -11.62 -9.22
CA TRP A 91 -19.09 -11.49 -10.60
C TRP A 91 -19.70 -10.28 -11.31
N GLU A 92 -20.98 -10.01 -11.08
CA GLU A 92 -21.67 -8.82 -11.63
C GLU A 92 -21.11 -7.55 -11.00
N SER A 93 -20.98 -7.50 -9.68
CA SER A 93 -20.37 -6.37 -8.96
C SER A 93 -18.94 -6.07 -9.42
N LEU A 94 -18.13 -7.11 -9.63
CA LEU A 94 -16.78 -6.97 -10.16
C LEU A 94 -16.79 -6.46 -11.60
N ARG A 95 -17.63 -7.03 -12.45
CA ARG A 95 -17.78 -6.62 -13.85
C ARG A 95 -18.23 -5.16 -13.98
N GLU A 96 -19.15 -4.72 -13.14
CA GLU A 96 -19.59 -3.32 -13.10
C GLU A 96 -18.46 -2.39 -12.64
N GLY A 97 -17.72 -2.77 -11.59
CA GLY A 97 -16.53 -2.02 -11.14
C GLY A 97 -15.50 -1.88 -12.24
N ILE A 98 -15.15 -2.97 -12.93
CA ILE A 98 -14.23 -2.98 -14.07
C ILE A 98 -14.77 -2.09 -15.20
N SER A 99 -16.03 -2.26 -15.59
CA SER A 99 -16.67 -1.47 -16.65
C SER A 99 -16.62 0.03 -16.31
N PHE A 100 -16.89 0.40 -15.05
CA PHE A 100 -16.85 1.78 -14.60
C PHE A 100 -15.43 2.37 -14.69
N VAL A 101 -14.41 1.63 -14.24
CA VAL A 101 -13.00 2.05 -14.31
C VAL A 101 -12.59 2.29 -15.76
N PHE A 102 -12.92 1.37 -16.68
CA PHE A 102 -12.57 1.50 -18.10
C PHE A 102 -13.33 2.64 -18.80
N LYS A 103 -14.57 2.93 -18.40
CA LYS A 103 -15.36 4.06 -18.92
C LYS A 103 -14.88 5.41 -18.40
N THR A 104 -14.34 5.46 -17.18
CA THR A 104 -13.87 6.71 -16.55
C THR A 104 -12.38 6.89 -16.82
N LYS A 105 -12.04 7.50 -17.96
CA LYS A 105 -10.65 7.66 -18.44
C LYS A 105 -9.69 8.23 -17.38
N THR A 106 -10.16 9.16 -16.55
CA THR A 106 -9.36 9.77 -15.48
C THR A 106 -8.91 8.72 -14.44
N ILE A 107 -9.82 7.84 -14.03
CA ILE A 107 -9.51 6.74 -13.11
C ILE A 107 -8.60 5.72 -13.79
N LEU A 108 -8.92 5.33 -15.02
CA LEU A 108 -8.14 4.37 -15.79
C LEU A 108 -6.69 4.83 -15.94
N TYR A 109 -6.45 6.09 -16.33
CA TYR A 109 -5.10 6.62 -16.47
C TYR A 109 -4.35 6.67 -15.13
N ALA A 110 -5.01 7.07 -14.04
CA ALA A 110 -4.39 7.12 -12.73
C ALA A 110 -3.97 5.72 -12.24
N ILE A 111 -4.82 4.70 -12.41
CA ILE A 111 -4.51 3.32 -12.03
C ILE A 111 -3.44 2.72 -12.96
N SER A 112 -3.51 2.97 -14.27
CA SER A 112 -2.53 2.44 -15.24
C SER A 112 -1.14 3.01 -15.00
N LEU A 113 -1.00 4.30 -14.71
CA LEU A 113 0.28 4.92 -14.39
C LEU A 113 0.94 4.26 -13.17
N ASP A 114 0.15 3.95 -12.14
CA ASP A 114 0.64 3.23 -10.97
C ASP A 114 1.07 1.79 -11.30
N LEU A 115 0.21 1.07 -12.03
CA LEU A 115 0.49 -0.30 -12.44
C LEU A 115 1.85 -0.39 -13.13
N PHE A 116 2.11 0.47 -14.11
CA PHE A 116 3.39 0.48 -14.82
C PHE A 116 4.55 0.92 -13.93
N SER A 117 4.36 1.91 -13.05
CA SER A 117 5.40 2.36 -12.14
C SER A 117 5.85 1.26 -11.19
N VAL A 118 4.90 0.54 -10.60
CA VAL A 118 5.17 -0.53 -9.64
C VAL A 118 5.68 -1.79 -10.35
N LEU A 119 5.13 -2.12 -11.54
CA LEU A 119 5.57 -3.27 -12.33
C LEU A 119 7.07 -3.20 -12.63
N PHE A 120 7.54 -2.04 -13.10
CA PHE A 120 8.97 -1.83 -13.43
C PHE A 120 9.81 -1.32 -12.26
N GLY A 121 9.21 -1.03 -11.12
CA GLY A 121 9.86 -0.52 -9.91
C GLY A 121 9.96 -1.50 -8.75
N GLY A 122 9.81 -2.80 -8.99
CA GLY A 122 9.74 -3.86 -7.97
C GLY A 122 11.03 -4.10 -7.16
N VAL A 123 11.74 -3.04 -6.80
CA VAL A 123 13.06 -3.03 -6.15
C VAL A 123 13.10 -3.80 -4.82
N VAL A 124 11.99 -3.83 -4.09
CA VAL A 124 11.94 -4.44 -2.74
C VAL A 124 12.26 -5.94 -2.77
N ALA A 125 11.92 -6.63 -3.86
CA ALA A 125 12.17 -8.06 -4.01
C ALA A 125 13.66 -8.41 -4.12
N ILE A 126 14.47 -7.51 -4.68
CA ILE A 126 15.91 -7.73 -4.90
C ILE A 126 16.79 -7.13 -3.79
N LEU A 127 16.21 -6.43 -2.80
CA LEU A 127 16.97 -5.84 -1.70
C LEU A 127 17.88 -6.82 -0.96
N PRO A 128 17.50 -8.09 -0.68
CA PRO A 128 18.39 -9.04 -0.03
C PRO A 128 19.66 -9.30 -0.86
N ILE A 129 19.51 -9.50 -2.18
CA ILE A 129 20.63 -9.74 -3.11
C ILE A 129 21.54 -8.50 -3.16
N PHE A 130 20.95 -7.31 -3.26
CA PHE A 130 21.70 -6.06 -3.26
C PHE A 130 22.50 -5.86 -1.97
N ALA A 131 21.89 -6.15 -0.80
CA ALA A 131 22.54 -6.00 0.49
C ALA A 131 23.70 -6.97 0.70
N GLU A 132 23.58 -8.20 0.21
CA GLU A 132 24.54 -9.29 0.44
C GLU A 132 25.64 -9.31 -0.62
N ASP A 133 25.29 -9.25 -1.90
CA ASP A 133 26.23 -9.46 -3.01
C ASP A 133 26.87 -8.15 -3.51
N ILE A 134 26.09 -7.07 -3.59
CA ILE A 134 26.54 -5.80 -4.19
C ILE A 134 27.10 -4.84 -3.12
N LEU A 135 26.29 -4.55 -2.10
CA LEU A 135 26.67 -3.57 -1.07
C LEU A 135 27.47 -4.19 0.08
N LYS A 136 27.38 -5.50 0.28
CA LYS A 136 28.08 -6.29 1.32
C LYS A 136 27.88 -5.75 2.74
N VAL A 137 26.64 -5.32 3.04
CA VAL A 137 26.30 -4.63 4.30
C VAL A 137 25.60 -5.53 5.33
N GLY A 138 25.36 -6.80 5.00
CA GLY A 138 24.77 -7.78 5.90
C GLY A 138 23.31 -7.47 6.31
N ALA A 139 22.85 -8.13 7.38
CA ALA A 139 21.47 -8.04 7.84
C ALA A 139 21.07 -6.66 8.36
N GLU A 140 21.99 -5.95 9.03
CA GLU A 140 21.74 -4.60 9.54
C GLU A 140 21.54 -3.61 8.40
N GLY A 141 22.41 -3.64 7.40
CA GLY A 141 22.29 -2.83 6.20
C GLY A 141 21.00 -3.12 5.43
N LEU A 142 20.61 -4.39 5.31
CA LEU A 142 19.32 -4.78 4.72
C LEU A 142 18.13 -4.19 5.50
N GLY A 143 18.18 -4.17 6.83
CA GLY A 143 17.17 -3.54 7.67
C GLY A 143 17.02 -2.04 7.36
N ILE A 144 18.13 -1.32 7.24
CA ILE A 144 18.16 0.11 6.90
C ILE A 144 17.61 0.33 5.47
N LEU A 145 18.04 -0.45 4.50
CA LEU A 145 17.54 -0.36 3.13
C LEU A 145 16.02 -0.59 3.05
N ARG A 146 15.48 -1.55 3.81
CA ARG A 146 14.02 -1.80 3.89
C ARG A 146 13.26 -0.69 4.60
N ALA A 147 13.87 -0.04 5.59
CA ALA A 147 13.26 1.05 6.33
C ALA A 147 13.25 2.37 5.53
N ALA A 148 14.24 2.60 4.68
CA ALA A 148 14.42 3.87 3.97
C ALA A 148 13.20 4.35 3.18
N PRO A 149 12.50 3.52 2.36
CA PRO A 149 11.28 3.96 1.66
C PRO A 149 10.18 4.40 2.64
N SER A 150 10.00 3.69 3.75
CA SER A 150 8.99 4.02 4.74
C SER A 150 9.27 5.34 5.45
N VAL A 151 10.53 5.61 5.77
CA VAL A 151 10.95 6.90 6.34
C VAL A 151 10.69 8.03 5.33
N GLY A 152 11.01 7.82 4.05
CA GLY A 152 10.72 8.75 2.97
C GLY A 152 9.23 9.04 2.82
N ALA A 153 8.40 8.00 2.85
CA ALA A 153 6.96 8.12 2.77
C ALA A 153 6.38 8.92 3.94
N VAL A 154 6.80 8.61 5.18
CA VAL A 154 6.34 9.33 6.39
C VAL A 154 6.77 10.80 6.37
N ALA A 155 8.03 11.08 6.05
CA ALA A 155 8.53 12.45 5.94
C ALA A 155 7.74 13.26 4.90
N THR A 156 7.47 12.66 3.74
CA THR A 156 6.70 13.30 2.68
C THR A 156 5.23 13.47 3.06
N MET A 157 4.60 12.52 3.76
CA MET A 157 3.24 12.69 4.29
C MET A 157 3.16 13.85 5.28
N ALA A 158 4.13 13.98 6.19
CA ALA A 158 4.20 15.13 7.09
C ALA A 158 4.37 16.46 6.32
N PHE A 159 5.19 16.47 5.27
CA PHE A 159 5.33 17.64 4.40
C PHE A 159 4.02 18.00 3.65
N MET A 160 3.29 16.99 3.16
CA MET A 160 2.02 17.17 2.46
C MET A 160 0.88 17.73 3.33
N LEU A 161 0.98 17.65 4.67
CA LEU A 161 0.03 18.31 5.57
C LEU A 161 0.07 19.84 5.40
N TYR A 162 1.24 20.38 5.13
CA TYR A 162 1.43 21.83 4.91
C TYR A 162 1.34 22.23 3.43
N PHE A 163 1.74 21.33 2.53
CA PHE A 163 1.82 21.58 1.09
C PHE A 163 1.08 20.48 0.30
N PRO A 164 -0.27 20.45 0.34
CA PRO A 164 -1.03 19.42 -0.34
C PRO A 164 -0.80 19.44 -1.87
N PRO A 165 -0.46 18.31 -2.49
CA PRO A 165 -0.07 18.25 -3.91
C PRO A 165 -1.25 18.30 -4.88
N LEU A 166 -2.45 18.69 -4.42
CA LEU A 166 -3.70 18.55 -5.16
C LEU A 166 -3.97 19.70 -6.14
N LYS A 167 -3.35 20.87 -5.95
CA LYS A 167 -3.61 22.06 -6.79
C LYS A 167 -3.32 21.83 -8.29
N HIS A 168 -2.36 20.94 -8.61
CA HIS A 168 -2.02 20.52 -9.98
C HIS A 168 -1.84 18.99 -9.99
N ALA A 169 -2.88 18.27 -9.61
CA ALA A 169 -2.82 16.84 -9.31
C ALA A 169 -2.14 16.00 -10.42
N TRP A 170 -2.52 16.19 -11.69
CA TRP A 170 -1.94 15.45 -12.81
C TRP A 170 -0.45 15.72 -13.01
N ARG A 171 -0.05 16.98 -12.98
CA ARG A 171 1.36 17.36 -13.09
C ARG A 171 2.17 16.77 -11.95
N ASN A 172 1.67 16.89 -10.72
CA ASN A 172 2.37 16.38 -9.55
C ASN A 172 2.41 14.83 -9.53
N LEU A 173 1.38 14.15 -10.04
CA LEU A 173 1.38 12.71 -10.22
C LEU A 173 2.47 12.28 -11.21
N ILE A 174 2.56 12.93 -12.38
CA ILE A 174 3.58 12.60 -13.39
C ILE A 174 4.99 12.86 -12.82
N LEU A 175 5.19 13.99 -12.14
CA LEU A 175 6.49 14.31 -11.51
C LEU A 175 6.86 13.29 -10.42
N ALA A 176 5.89 12.84 -9.62
CA ALA A 176 6.11 11.82 -8.62
C ALA A 176 6.52 10.48 -9.25
N ILE A 177 5.86 10.07 -10.34
CA ILE A 177 6.19 8.84 -11.06
C ILE A 177 7.57 8.93 -11.71
N LEU A 178 7.90 10.06 -12.34
CA LEU A 178 9.24 10.28 -12.90
C LEU A 178 10.31 10.27 -11.81
N GLY A 179 10.07 10.96 -10.69
CA GLY A 179 10.96 10.94 -9.54
C GLY A 179 11.16 9.55 -8.95
N PHE A 180 10.08 8.77 -8.84
CA PHE A 180 10.14 7.36 -8.44
C PHE A 180 11.02 6.53 -9.39
N GLY A 181 10.83 6.67 -10.70
CA GLY A 181 11.63 5.97 -11.70
C GLY A 181 13.11 6.36 -11.65
N ILE A 182 13.43 7.66 -11.53
CA ILE A 182 14.81 8.14 -11.39
C ILE A 182 15.44 7.58 -10.10
N ALA A 183 14.74 7.61 -8.98
CA ALA A 183 15.21 7.08 -7.72
C ALA A 183 15.45 5.56 -7.80
N THR A 184 14.56 4.82 -8.44
CA THR A 184 14.71 3.38 -8.70
C THR A 184 15.93 3.07 -9.55
N LEU A 185 16.14 3.80 -10.64
CA LEU A 185 17.33 3.65 -11.49
C LEU A 185 18.61 4.01 -10.73
N THR A 186 18.59 5.09 -9.94
CA THR A 186 19.73 5.48 -9.09
C THR A 186 20.09 4.38 -8.11
N PHE A 187 19.09 3.76 -7.47
CA PHE A 187 19.31 2.60 -6.60
C PHE A 187 19.90 1.43 -7.38
N GLY A 188 19.31 1.06 -8.52
CA GLY A 188 19.75 -0.11 -9.31
C GLY A 188 21.18 0.02 -9.85
N LEU A 189 21.66 1.24 -10.08
CA LEU A 189 23.03 1.51 -10.54
C LEU A 189 24.01 1.79 -9.38
N SER A 190 23.52 1.87 -8.14
CA SER A 190 24.34 2.26 -6.99
C SER A 190 25.13 1.08 -6.44
N THR A 191 26.42 1.31 -6.22
CA THR A 191 27.31 0.43 -5.44
C THR A 191 27.67 1.03 -4.09
N ASN A 192 27.14 2.22 -3.77
CA ASN A 192 27.39 2.92 -2.51
C ASN A 192 26.19 2.80 -1.59
N PHE A 193 26.39 2.32 -0.37
CA PHE A 193 25.32 2.11 0.61
C PHE A 193 24.52 3.38 0.92
N MET A 194 25.19 4.50 1.16
CA MET A 194 24.51 5.76 1.50
C MET A 194 23.67 6.28 0.33
N LEU A 195 24.20 6.20 -0.90
CA LEU A 195 23.46 6.57 -2.10
C LEU A 195 22.23 5.67 -2.29
N SER A 196 22.36 4.37 -2.04
CA SER A 196 21.26 3.40 -2.11
C SER A 196 20.17 3.71 -1.08
N VAL A 197 20.55 4.06 0.16
CA VAL A 197 19.59 4.46 1.21
C VAL A 197 18.84 5.74 0.81
N ILE A 198 19.57 6.75 0.32
CA ILE A 198 18.97 8.01 -0.14
C ILE A 198 18.03 7.77 -1.33
N ALA A 199 18.45 6.97 -2.31
CA ALA A 199 17.61 6.63 -3.45
C ALA A 199 16.32 5.92 -3.01
N LEU A 200 16.41 4.93 -2.12
CA LEU A 200 15.26 4.23 -1.56
C LEU A 200 14.36 5.15 -0.72
N PHE A 201 14.91 6.07 0.04
CA PHE A 201 14.12 7.11 0.72
C PHE A 201 13.26 7.89 -0.28
N PHE A 202 13.83 8.32 -1.40
CA PHE A 202 13.09 9.05 -2.43
C PHE A 202 12.09 8.18 -3.18
N THR A 203 12.32 6.86 -3.36
CA THR A 203 11.27 5.99 -3.92
C THR A 203 10.03 6.01 -3.03
N GLY A 204 10.16 5.87 -1.72
CA GLY A 204 9.04 5.94 -0.79
C GLY A 204 8.40 7.33 -0.73
N ALA A 205 9.20 8.39 -0.82
CA ALA A 205 8.73 9.77 -0.85
C ALA A 205 7.82 10.02 -2.07
N PHE A 206 8.27 9.68 -3.26
CA PHE A 206 7.52 9.87 -4.50
C PHE A 206 6.31 8.94 -4.60
N ASP A 207 6.42 7.70 -4.16
CA ASP A 207 5.30 6.77 -4.10
C ASP A 207 4.17 7.30 -3.21
N SER A 208 4.48 7.84 -2.03
CA SER A 208 3.46 8.40 -1.13
C SER A 208 2.71 9.58 -1.75
N VAL A 209 3.39 10.46 -2.52
CA VAL A 209 2.73 11.53 -3.29
C VAL A 209 1.78 10.94 -4.34
N SER A 210 2.24 9.95 -5.10
CA SER A 210 1.44 9.25 -6.10
C SER A 210 0.19 8.60 -5.48
N VAL A 211 0.35 7.88 -4.38
CA VAL A 211 -0.75 7.23 -3.65
C VAL A 211 -1.80 8.25 -3.20
N VAL A 212 -1.40 9.36 -2.58
CA VAL A 212 -2.34 10.39 -2.09
C VAL A 212 -3.13 11.01 -3.24
N ILE A 213 -2.46 11.39 -4.33
CA ILE A 213 -3.12 11.99 -5.49
C ILE A 213 -4.08 10.99 -6.12
N ARG A 214 -3.64 9.77 -6.37
CA ARG A 214 -4.44 8.70 -6.98
C ARG A 214 -5.66 8.34 -6.15
N GLN A 215 -5.51 8.16 -4.84
CA GLN A 215 -6.64 7.90 -3.94
C GLN A 215 -7.64 9.06 -3.94
N THR A 216 -7.16 10.29 -4.03
CA THR A 216 -8.03 11.47 -4.14
C THR A 216 -8.79 11.49 -5.46
N ILE A 217 -8.14 11.19 -6.60
CA ILE A 217 -8.77 11.05 -7.91
C ILE A 217 -9.85 9.97 -7.85
N LEU A 218 -9.55 8.78 -7.33
CA LEU A 218 -10.51 7.69 -7.22
C LEU A 218 -11.74 8.12 -6.42
N ARG A 219 -11.54 8.75 -5.26
CA ARG A 219 -12.64 9.21 -4.40
C ARG A 219 -13.50 10.28 -5.07
N PHE A 220 -12.88 11.22 -5.77
CA PHE A 220 -13.58 12.34 -6.39
C PHE A 220 -14.42 11.94 -7.61
N TYR A 221 -13.90 11.02 -8.44
CA TYR A 221 -14.56 10.59 -9.67
C TYR A 221 -15.46 9.36 -9.51
N THR A 222 -15.54 8.78 -8.30
CA THR A 222 -16.36 7.58 -8.04
C THR A 222 -17.61 7.95 -7.24
N PRO A 223 -18.83 7.72 -7.76
CA PRO A 223 -20.07 7.85 -7.01
C PRO A 223 -20.09 6.93 -5.79
N ASP A 224 -20.83 7.33 -4.74
CA ASP A 224 -20.85 6.61 -3.46
C ASP A 224 -21.26 5.13 -3.62
N GLU A 225 -22.21 4.85 -4.49
CA GLU A 225 -22.71 3.50 -4.77
C GLU A 225 -21.66 2.59 -5.41
N MET A 226 -20.68 3.17 -6.13
CA MET A 226 -19.64 2.45 -6.86
C MET A 226 -18.30 2.38 -6.09
N ARG A 227 -18.15 3.11 -4.96
CA ARG A 227 -16.87 3.20 -4.24
C ARG A 227 -16.31 1.85 -3.84
N GLY A 228 -17.14 0.95 -3.33
CA GLY A 228 -16.70 -0.39 -2.93
C GLY A 228 -16.20 -1.20 -4.13
N ARG A 229 -16.93 -1.17 -5.25
CA ARG A 229 -16.60 -1.91 -6.48
C ARG A 229 -15.31 -1.38 -7.10
N VAL A 230 -15.17 -0.06 -7.24
CA VAL A 230 -13.97 0.59 -7.79
C VAL A 230 -12.76 0.37 -6.88
N SER A 231 -12.94 0.43 -5.55
CA SER A 231 -11.87 0.15 -4.58
C SER A 231 -11.38 -1.29 -4.67
N SER A 232 -12.28 -2.26 -4.87
CA SER A 232 -11.91 -3.67 -5.07
C SER A 232 -11.12 -3.87 -6.35
N VAL A 233 -11.55 -3.24 -7.46
CA VAL A 233 -10.83 -3.27 -8.73
C VAL A 233 -9.45 -2.65 -8.58
N ASN A 234 -9.34 -1.46 -7.98
CA ASN A 234 -8.05 -0.84 -7.70
C ASN A 234 -7.15 -1.73 -6.82
N GLY A 235 -7.72 -2.40 -5.82
CA GLY A 235 -6.98 -3.35 -4.97
C GLY A 235 -6.42 -4.52 -5.76
N ILE A 236 -7.17 -5.07 -6.72
CA ILE A 236 -6.69 -6.14 -7.61
C ILE A 236 -5.54 -5.62 -8.48
N PHE A 237 -5.67 -4.45 -9.10
CA PHE A 237 -4.63 -3.86 -9.93
C PHE A 237 -3.33 -3.63 -9.13
N VAL A 238 -3.42 -3.00 -7.96
CA VAL A 238 -2.26 -2.74 -7.08
C VAL A 238 -1.60 -4.04 -6.61
N SER A 239 -2.40 -5.03 -6.18
CA SER A 239 -1.83 -6.31 -5.74
C SER A 239 -1.17 -7.06 -6.89
N SER A 240 -1.82 -7.10 -8.06
CA SER A 240 -1.26 -7.78 -9.23
C SER A 240 0.02 -7.13 -9.72
N SER A 241 0.11 -5.79 -9.75
CA SER A 241 1.34 -5.10 -10.17
C SER A 241 2.49 -5.32 -9.18
N ASN A 242 2.21 -5.35 -7.87
CA ASN A 242 3.23 -5.66 -6.86
C ASN A 242 3.79 -7.08 -7.03
N GLU A 243 2.91 -8.08 -7.20
CA GLU A 243 3.33 -9.48 -7.36
C GLU A 243 4.07 -9.71 -8.69
N LEU A 244 3.56 -9.12 -9.79
CA LEU A 244 4.21 -9.20 -11.09
C LEU A 244 5.56 -8.47 -11.10
N GLY A 245 5.65 -7.28 -10.48
CA GLY A 245 6.91 -6.54 -10.36
C GLY A 245 7.94 -7.27 -9.51
N ALA A 246 7.51 -7.91 -8.41
CA ALA A 246 8.39 -8.76 -7.61
C ALA A 246 8.89 -9.98 -8.39
N PHE A 247 8.02 -10.61 -9.19
CA PHE A 247 8.39 -11.74 -10.04
C PHE A 247 9.37 -11.32 -11.13
N GLU A 248 9.10 -10.23 -11.84
CA GLU A 248 9.97 -9.69 -12.90
C GLU A 248 11.35 -9.32 -12.36
N SER A 249 11.39 -8.58 -11.24
CA SER A 249 12.65 -8.21 -10.59
C SER A 249 13.44 -9.42 -10.10
N GLY A 250 12.78 -10.44 -9.57
CA GLY A 250 13.41 -11.69 -9.17
C GLY A 250 13.94 -12.51 -10.34
N LEU A 251 13.27 -12.44 -11.50
CA LEU A 251 13.75 -13.09 -12.74
C LEU A 251 14.95 -12.34 -13.31
N ALA A 252 14.88 -11.00 -13.36
CA ALA A 252 15.98 -10.17 -13.85
C ALA A 252 17.26 -10.30 -12.99
N ALA A 253 17.12 -10.53 -11.70
CA ALA A 253 18.27 -10.74 -10.81
C ALA A 253 18.99 -12.09 -11.01
N LYS A 254 18.42 -13.02 -11.78
CA LYS A 254 19.04 -14.31 -12.14
C LYS A 254 19.81 -14.27 -13.46
N LEU A 255 19.57 -13.26 -14.29
CA LEU A 255 20.22 -13.07 -15.59
C LEU A 255 21.49 -12.23 -15.44
#